data_5c905e5180a58922b261ef55a759d04a
#
_entry.id   5c905e5180a58922b261ef55a759d04a
#
_cell.length_a   1.000
_cell.length_b   1.000
_cell.length_c   1.000
_cell.angle_alpha   90.00
_cell.angle_beta   90.00
_cell.angle_gamma   90.00
#
_symmetry.space_group_name_H-M   'P 1'
#
loop_
_entity.id
_entity.type
_entity.pdbx_description
1 polymer ?
#
loop_
_entity_poly.entity_id
_entity_poly.type
_entity_poly.pdbx_seq_one_letter_code
_entity_poly.pdbx_strand_id
1 'polypeptide(L)'
;MAPFELTFLGTGTSLGVPMIGCVCPVCQSADPRDQRDRSSIFIRTPELCWVVDTGPDFRHQCLRNRISQVDAVLITHFHSDHIMGFDDLRPFTFGEEARIPVYASPATMAGLRHTFSFAFDEQNRYAGYLKPEPFEITGPFHLGRTLITPLPVQHGRVVTTGFRFDREGMPAVVYLPDCKSIPDTTRDLI
;
A
#
# COMPACT_ATOMS: atom_id res chain seq x y z
N MET A 1 10.10 4.65 21.30
CA MET A 1 9.45 4.17 20.06
C MET A 1 10.43 3.28 19.32
N ALA A 2 9.99 2.17 18.72
CA ALA A 2 10.86 1.35 17.88
C ALA A 2 11.36 2.20 16.69
N PRO A 3 12.61 2.01 16.22
CA PRO A 3 13.16 2.78 15.12
C PRO A 3 12.45 2.51 13.78
N PHE A 4 11.74 1.38 13.70
CA PHE A 4 10.95 0.94 12.56
C PHE A 4 9.96 -0.13 13.04
N GLU A 5 8.69 0.07 12.78
CA GLU A 5 7.62 -0.86 13.11
C GLU A 5 6.83 -1.19 11.83
N LEU A 6 6.73 -2.47 11.50
CA LEU A 6 5.91 -2.94 10.40
C LEU A 6 4.72 -3.73 10.94
N THR A 7 3.52 -3.31 10.56
CA THR A 7 2.26 -3.96 10.88
C THR A 7 1.63 -4.54 9.63
N PHE A 8 1.36 -5.84 9.59
CA PHE A 8 0.54 -6.44 8.55
C PHE A 8 -0.93 -6.05 8.77
N LEU A 9 -1.49 -5.30 7.83
CA LEU A 9 -2.90 -4.90 7.84
C LEU A 9 -3.78 -6.00 7.25
N GLY A 10 -3.27 -6.70 6.25
CA GLY A 10 -3.90 -7.84 5.62
C GLY A 10 -2.86 -8.76 4.97
N THR A 11 -3.17 -10.05 4.93
CA THR A 11 -2.30 -11.11 4.37
C THR A 11 -3.10 -12.10 3.54
N GLY A 12 -4.32 -11.75 3.15
CA GLY A 12 -5.19 -12.55 2.31
C GLY A 12 -4.89 -12.39 0.83
N THR A 13 -5.53 -13.21 0.03
CA THR A 13 -5.54 -13.13 -1.43
C THR A 13 -6.44 -11.98 -1.90
N SER A 14 -6.52 -11.78 -3.22
CA SER A 14 -7.43 -10.79 -3.85
C SER A 14 -8.91 -10.97 -3.44
N LEU A 15 -9.31 -12.15 -3.04
CA LEU A 15 -10.68 -12.45 -2.60
C LEU A 15 -10.87 -12.36 -1.08
N GLY A 16 -9.77 -12.22 -0.32
CA GLY A 16 -9.79 -12.30 1.14
C GLY A 16 -10.08 -13.70 1.67
N VAL A 17 -10.07 -13.85 2.99
CA VAL A 17 -10.52 -15.05 3.70
C VAL A 17 -11.42 -14.61 4.86
N PRO A 18 -12.68 -15.08 4.96
CA PRO A 18 -13.37 -16.02 4.07
C PRO A 18 -13.67 -15.42 2.69
N MET A 19 -13.70 -16.28 1.69
CA MET A 19 -14.12 -15.93 0.34
C MET A 19 -15.63 -16.05 0.20
N ILE A 20 -16.27 -15.10 -0.46
CA ILE A 20 -17.71 -15.09 -0.71
C ILE A 20 -18.15 -16.39 -1.41
N GLY A 21 -19.12 -17.09 -0.83
CA GLY A 21 -19.67 -18.33 -1.36
C GLY A 21 -18.79 -19.58 -1.14
N CYS A 22 -17.62 -19.46 -0.50
CA CYS A 22 -16.77 -20.60 -0.17
C CYS A 22 -17.28 -21.33 1.08
N VAL A 23 -17.38 -22.66 0.97
CA VAL A 23 -17.86 -23.54 2.05
C VAL A 23 -16.75 -24.43 2.64
N CYS A 24 -15.48 -24.13 2.34
CA CYS A 24 -14.37 -24.90 2.89
C CYS A 24 -14.24 -24.66 4.42
N PRO A 25 -13.57 -25.57 5.15
CA PRO A 25 -13.45 -25.47 6.60
C PRO A 25 -12.82 -24.15 7.08
N VAL A 26 -11.84 -23.60 6.34
CA VAL A 26 -11.20 -22.33 6.70
C VAL A 26 -12.16 -21.15 6.53
N CYS A 27 -12.89 -21.08 5.42
CA CYS A 27 -13.85 -20.00 5.19
C CYS A 27 -15.10 -20.08 6.09
N GLN A 28 -15.38 -21.25 6.67
CA GLN A 28 -16.47 -21.45 7.65
C GLN A 28 -15.98 -21.41 9.10
N SER A 29 -14.69 -21.22 9.33
CA SER A 29 -14.10 -21.16 10.66
C SER A 29 -14.58 -19.92 11.43
N ALA A 30 -14.85 -20.11 12.72
CA ALA A 30 -15.08 -19.02 13.68
C ALA A 30 -13.77 -18.48 14.31
N ASP A 31 -12.62 -19.07 13.98
CA ASP A 31 -11.33 -18.63 14.50
C ASP A 31 -10.92 -17.32 13.79
N PRO A 32 -10.69 -16.21 14.52
CA PRO A 32 -10.28 -14.95 13.90
C PRO A 32 -8.94 -15.04 13.19
N ARG A 33 -8.11 -16.03 13.47
CA ARG A 33 -6.84 -16.27 12.77
C ARG A 33 -7.03 -16.79 11.34
N ASP A 34 -8.22 -17.30 11.02
CA ASP A 34 -8.59 -17.73 9.67
C ASP A 34 -9.19 -16.60 8.83
N GLN A 35 -9.35 -15.40 9.41
CA GLN A 35 -9.81 -14.21 8.70
C GLN A 35 -8.61 -13.39 8.22
N ARG A 36 -8.58 -13.07 6.92
CA ARG A 36 -7.50 -12.31 6.30
C ARG A 36 -8.05 -11.30 5.31
N ASP A 37 -7.85 -10.03 5.62
CA ASP A 37 -8.08 -8.93 4.69
C ASP A 37 -7.05 -8.99 3.55
N ARG A 38 -7.32 -8.29 2.42
CA ARG A 38 -6.42 -8.15 1.28
C ARG A 38 -5.09 -7.56 1.72
N SER A 39 -4.03 -7.94 0.98
CA SER A 39 -2.65 -7.59 1.33
C SER A 39 -2.44 -6.08 1.48
N SER A 40 -1.91 -5.68 2.63
CA SER A 40 -1.45 -4.32 2.91
C SER A 40 -0.55 -4.33 4.13
N ILE A 41 0.38 -3.41 4.22
CA ILE A 41 1.23 -3.17 5.39
C ILE A 41 1.22 -1.70 5.77
N PHE A 42 1.38 -1.44 7.05
CA PHE A 42 1.60 -0.10 7.61
C PHE A 42 2.98 -0.05 8.27
N ILE A 43 3.71 1.00 7.99
CA ILE A 43 5.05 1.21 8.53
C ILE A 43 5.06 2.51 9.33
N ARG A 44 5.64 2.45 10.53
CA ARG A 44 5.84 3.60 11.40
C ARG A 44 7.31 3.74 11.77
N THR A 45 7.81 4.95 11.63
CA THR A 45 9.13 5.38 12.11
C THR A 45 8.98 6.57 13.06
N PRO A 46 10.04 7.04 13.73
CA PRO A 46 9.96 8.25 14.55
C PRO A 46 9.59 9.52 13.76
N GLU A 47 9.86 9.55 12.45
CA GLU A 47 9.63 10.73 11.61
C GLU A 47 8.31 10.71 10.88
N LEU A 48 7.95 9.55 10.31
CA LEU A 48 6.84 9.40 9.37
C LEU A 48 6.18 8.03 9.54
N CYS A 49 4.93 7.95 9.09
CA CYS A 49 4.26 6.68 8.86
C CYS A 49 3.63 6.62 7.47
N TRP A 50 3.66 5.44 6.88
CA TRP A 50 3.12 5.23 5.54
C TRP A 50 2.47 3.85 5.40
N VAL A 51 1.60 3.74 4.41
CA VAL A 51 0.94 2.48 4.05
C VAL A 51 1.44 2.01 2.68
N VAL A 52 1.50 0.69 2.50
CA VAL A 52 1.67 0.06 1.19
C VAL A 52 0.38 -0.63 0.82
N ASP A 53 -0.22 -0.17 -0.25
CA ASP A 53 -1.52 -0.54 -0.80
C ASP A 53 -2.73 -0.17 0.08
N THR A 54 -3.80 0.23 -0.58
CA THR A 54 -5.07 0.67 0.00
C THR A 54 -6.22 -0.10 -0.65
N GLY A 55 -6.26 -1.41 -0.39
CA GLY A 55 -7.32 -2.29 -0.92
C GLY A 55 -8.71 -1.98 -0.34
N PRO A 56 -9.75 -2.73 -0.74
CA PRO A 56 -11.14 -2.51 -0.30
C PRO A 56 -11.32 -2.55 1.23
N ASP A 57 -10.43 -3.23 1.94
CA ASP A 57 -10.48 -3.40 3.40
C ASP A 57 -9.77 -2.28 4.16
N PHE A 58 -9.17 -1.29 3.47
CA PHE A 58 -8.27 -0.28 4.05
C PHE A 58 -8.91 0.48 5.21
N ARG A 59 -10.15 0.93 5.07
CA ARG A 59 -10.87 1.60 6.17
C ARG A 59 -10.96 0.71 7.40
N HIS A 60 -11.36 -0.55 7.23
CA HIS A 60 -11.47 -1.50 8.33
C HIS A 60 -10.10 -1.80 8.97
N GLN A 61 -9.08 -1.96 8.14
CA GLN A 61 -7.70 -2.15 8.57
C GLN A 61 -7.19 -0.99 9.43
N CYS A 62 -7.46 0.27 9.02
CA CYS A 62 -7.10 1.46 9.79
C CYS A 62 -7.82 1.50 11.15
N LEU A 63 -9.13 1.26 11.17
CA LEU A 63 -9.93 1.29 12.40
C LEU A 63 -9.47 0.22 13.40
N ARG A 64 -9.26 -1.02 12.93
CA ARG A 64 -8.82 -2.15 13.75
C ARG A 64 -7.44 -1.90 14.37
N ASN A 65 -6.52 -1.30 13.62
CA ASN A 65 -5.16 -1.03 14.06
C ASN A 65 -5.00 0.38 14.66
N ARG A 66 -6.09 1.16 14.81
CA ARG A 66 -6.08 2.52 15.36
C ARG A 66 -5.10 3.45 14.64
N ILE A 67 -5.01 3.32 13.32
CA ILE A 67 -4.20 4.20 12.48
C ILE A 67 -4.92 5.54 12.35
N SER A 68 -4.31 6.58 12.87
CA SER A 68 -4.85 7.95 12.86
C SER A 68 -4.02 8.93 12.03
N GLN A 69 -2.89 8.46 11.48
CA GLN A 69 -1.98 9.26 10.65
C GLN A 69 -1.39 8.40 9.55
N VAL A 70 -1.37 8.94 8.33
CA VAL A 70 -0.65 8.40 7.17
C VAL A 70 0.00 9.59 6.45
N ASP A 71 1.33 9.61 6.39
CA ASP A 71 2.11 10.70 5.80
C ASP A 71 2.45 10.44 4.33
N ALA A 72 2.41 9.17 3.89
CA ALA A 72 2.65 8.78 2.51
C ALA A 72 1.98 7.45 2.18
N VAL A 73 1.77 7.20 0.89
CA VAL A 73 1.20 5.97 0.35
C VAL A 73 2.10 5.44 -0.75
N LEU A 74 2.44 4.14 -0.68
CA LEU A 74 3.12 3.42 -1.74
C LEU A 74 2.12 2.45 -2.37
N ILE A 75 2.04 2.44 -3.69
CA ILE A 75 1.15 1.50 -4.40
C ILE A 75 2.00 0.55 -5.24
N THR A 76 1.81 -0.74 -5.00
CA THR A 76 2.55 -1.81 -5.68
C THR A 76 2.11 -2.00 -7.12
N HIS A 77 0.82 -2.02 -7.36
CA HIS A 77 0.19 -2.10 -8.68
C HIS A 77 -1.29 -1.70 -8.61
N PHE A 78 -1.95 -1.56 -9.77
CA PHE A 78 -3.31 -0.98 -9.85
C PHE A 78 -4.44 -2.02 -9.87
N HIS A 79 -4.24 -3.26 -9.43
CA HIS A 79 -5.35 -4.21 -9.27
C HIS A 79 -6.31 -3.74 -8.15
N SER A 80 -7.57 -4.10 -8.29
CA SER A 80 -8.66 -3.61 -7.43
C SER A 80 -8.45 -3.93 -5.96
N ASP A 81 -7.91 -5.10 -5.65
CA ASP A 81 -7.62 -5.55 -4.29
C ASP A 81 -6.50 -4.77 -3.61
N HIS A 82 -5.73 -3.96 -4.35
CA HIS A 82 -4.67 -3.09 -3.84
C HIS A 82 -5.03 -1.60 -3.83
N ILE A 83 -6.07 -1.16 -4.58
CA ILE A 83 -6.34 0.27 -4.73
C ILE A 83 -7.77 0.70 -4.39
N MET A 84 -8.78 -0.19 -4.30
CA MET A 84 -10.19 0.25 -4.22
C MET A 84 -10.60 0.92 -2.89
N GLY A 85 -9.76 0.92 -1.88
CA GLY A 85 -9.90 1.75 -0.68
C GLY A 85 -9.14 3.08 -0.74
N PHE A 86 -8.63 3.48 -1.90
CA PHE A 86 -7.83 4.70 -2.07
C PHE A 86 -8.57 5.98 -1.62
N ASP A 87 -9.87 6.06 -1.82
CA ASP A 87 -10.67 7.20 -1.38
C ASP A 87 -10.83 7.29 0.15
N ASP A 88 -10.62 6.20 0.88
CA ASP A 88 -10.59 6.20 2.36
C ASP A 88 -9.33 6.88 2.94
N LEU A 89 -8.42 7.36 2.09
CA LEU A 89 -7.32 8.25 2.50
C LEU A 89 -7.78 9.69 2.80
N ARG A 90 -8.99 10.08 2.42
CA ARG A 90 -9.52 11.45 2.62
C ARG A 90 -9.35 12.00 4.04
N PRO A 91 -9.59 11.23 5.12
CA PRO A 91 -9.41 11.73 6.48
C PRO A 91 -8.00 12.23 6.79
N PHE A 92 -6.99 11.73 6.08
CA PHE A 92 -5.59 12.14 6.24
C PHE A 92 -5.23 13.39 5.42
N THR A 93 -6.18 13.91 4.61
CA THR A 93 -6.00 15.11 3.79
C THR A 93 -6.99 16.22 4.13
N PHE A 94 -7.58 16.21 5.35
CA PHE A 94 -8.44 17.29 5.80
C PHE A 94 -7.62 18.54 6.09
N GLY A 95 -8.05 19.66 5.50
CA GLY A 95 -7.36 20.96 5.54
C GLY A 95 -7.18 21.52 4.13
N GLU A 96 -7.11 22.84 4.00
CA GLU A 96 -7.06 23.50 2.68
C GLU A 96 -5.82 23.11 1.88
N GLU A 97 -4.66 23.05 2.54
CA GLU A 97 -3.36 22.76 1.92
C GLU A 97 -2.91 21.30 2.09
N ALA A 98 -3.64 20.49 2.87
CA ALA A 98 -3.23 19.13 3.18
C ALA A 98 -3.30 18.24 1.93
N ARG A 99 -2.19 17.60 1.59
CA ARG A 99 -2.04 16.62 0.50
C ARG A 99 -1.38 15.37 1.04
N ILE A 100 -1.59 14.26 0.37
CA ILE A 100 -0.91 13.00 0.71
C ILE A 100 -0.02 12.56 -0.46
N PRO A 101 1.30 12.44 -0.25
CA PRO A 101 2.23 11.88 -1.23
C PRO A 101 1.85 10.44 -1.60
N VAL A 102 1.74 10.17 -2.90
CA VAL A 102 1.42 8.84 -3.45
C VAL A 102 2.52 8.42 -4.40
N TYR A 103 3.23 7.37 -4.03
CA TYR A 103 4.36 6.82 -4.78
C TYR A 103 3.94 5.56 -5.52
N ALA A 104 4.14 5.53 -6.82
CA ALA A 104 3.83 4.37 -7.67
C ALA A 104 4.72 4.36 -8.92
N SER A 105 4.89 3.18 -9.55
CA SER A 105 5.51 3.12 -10.86
C SER A 105 4.70 3.93 -11.88
N PRO A 106 5.28 4.42 -13.00
CA PRO A 106 4.54 5.20 -14.01
C PRO A 106 3.28 4.47 -14.50
N ALA A 107 3.36 3.16 -14.74
CA ALA A 107 2.21 2.36 -15.18
C ALA A 107 1.11 2.28 -14.10
N THR A 108 1.50 2.10 -12.84
CA THR A 108 0.57 2.07 -11.70
C THR A 108 -0.06 3.45 -11.47
N MET A 109 0.72 4.52 -11.58
CA MET A 109 0.23 5.88 -11.45
C MET A 109 -0.79 6.24 -12.54
N ALA A 110 -0.55 5.80 -13.78
CA ALA A 110 -1.52 5.94 -14.87
C ALA A 110 -2.84 5.21 -14.57
N GLY A 111 -2.76 3.98 -14.01
CA GLY A 111 -3.94 3.23 -13.57
C GLY A 111 -4.71 3.94 -12.45
N LEU A 112 -4.02 4.49 -11.45
CA LEU A 112 -4.64 5.27 -10.37
C LEU A 112 -5.35 6.51 -10.91
N ARG A 113 -4.70 7.29 -11.76
CA ARG A 113 -5.28 8.48 -12.41
C ARG A 113 -6.52 8.15 -13.23
N HIS A 114 -6.51 7.01 -13.91
CA HIS A 114 -7.67 6.54 -14.67
C HIS A 114 -8.84 6.17 -13.74
N THR A 115 -8.56 5.37 -12.70
CA THR A 115 -9.58 4.84 -11.78
C THR A 115 -10.17 5.91 -10.87
N PHE A 116 -9.33 6.81 -10.35
CA PHE A 116 -9.71 7.87 -9.41
C PHE A 116 -9.52 9.26 -10.03
N SER A 117 -9.91 9.43 -11.28
CA SER A 117 -9.73 10.68 -12.03
C SER A 117 -10.21 11.91 -11.26
N PHE A 118 -11.32 11.80 -10.54
CA PHE A 118 -11.87 12.89 -9.71
C PHE A 118 -10.90 13.37 -8.62
N ALA A 119 -10.06 12.49 -8.07
CA ALA A 119 -9.12 12.84 -7.02
C ALA A 119 -7.84 13.51 -7.55
N PHE A 120 -7.50 13.25 -8.81
CA PHE A 120 -6.33 13.83 -9.50
C PHE A 120 -6.66 15.05 -10.34
N ASP A 121 -7.94 15.41 -10.49
CA ASP A 121 -8.36 16.60 -11.22
C ASP A 121 -8.17 17.84 -10.36
N GLU A 122 -7.27 18.72 -10.80
CA GLU A 122 -6.98 19.97 -10.10
C GLU A 122 -8.15 20.96 -10.07
N GLN A 123 -9.10 20.82 -10.98
CA GLN A 123 -10.30 21.66 -11.02
C GLN A 123 -11.38 21.20 -10.04
N ASN A 124 -11.33 19.96 -9.56
CA ASN A 124 -12.30 19.35 -8.64
C ASN A 124 -11.85 19.36 -7.17
N ARG A 125 -11.13 20.39 -6.74
CA ARG A 125 -10.56 20.48 -5.39
C ARG A 125 -11.55 21.03 -4.35
N TYR A 126 -12.56 20.25 -4.05
CA TYR A 126 -13.45 20.57 -2.92
C TYR A 126 -12.81 20.18 -1.58
N ALA A 127 -13.09 20.98 -0.54
CA ALA A 127 -12.77 20.60 0.84
C ALA A 127 -13.43 19.26 1.16
N GLY A 128 -12.65 18.25 1.59
CA GLY A 128 -13.15 16.91 1.88
C GLY A 128 -12.98 15.90 0.75
N TYR A 129 -12.50 16.28 -0.42
CA TYR A 129 -12.02 15.31 -1.42
C TYR A 129 -10.60 14.86 -1.08
N LEU A 130 -10.27 13.65 -1.51
CA LEU A 130 -8.90 13.16 -1.48
C LEU A 130 -8.01 14.07 -2.34
N LYS A 131 -6.86 14.45 -1.79
CA LYS A 131 -5.88 15.30 -2.48
C LYS A 131 -4.54 14.56 -2.59
N PRO A 132 -4.39 13.63 -3.54
CA PRO A 132 -3.15 12.92 -3.75
C PRO A 132 -2.12 13.86 -4.38
N GLU A 133 -0.87 13.73 -3.95
CA GLU A 133 0.29 14.34 -4.58
C GLU A 133 1.10 13.21 -5.25
N PRO A 134 1.05 13.06 -6.58
CA PRO A 134 1.62 11.91 -7.27
C PRO A 134 3.13 12.03 -7.46
N PHE A 135 3.85 10.96 -7.09
CA PHE A 135 5.27 10.76 -7.33
C PHE A 135 5.51 9.46 -8.11
N GLU A 136 6.05 9.58 -9.31
CA GLU A 136 6.40 8.42 -10.12
C GLU A 136 7.76 7.85 -9.68
N ILE A 137 7.76 6.57 -9.31
CA ILE A 137 8.96 5.85 -8.87
C ILE A 137 9.75 5.42 -10.10
N THR A 138 10.94 5.98 -10.28
CA THR A 138 11.90 5.61 -11.34
C THR A 138 13.20 5.03 -10.81
N GLY A 139 13.38 4.99 -9.49
CA GLY A 139 14.56 4.47 -8.78
C GLY A 139 14.38 4.57 -7.26
N PRO A 140 15.44 4.30 -6.49
CA PRO A 140 15.41 4.43 -5.04
C PRO A 140 15.11 5.87 -4.58
N PHE A 141 14.37 6.01 -3.48
CA PHE A 141 14.00 7.30 -2.89
C PHE A 141 13.95 7.20 -1.36
N HIS A 142 13.81 8.32 -0.68
CA HIS A 142 13.74 8.36 0.79
C HIS A 142 12.37 8.81 1.29
N LEU A 143 11.90 8.14 2.36
CA LEU A 143 10.89 8.66 3.27
C LEU A 143 11.53 8.84 4.65
N GLY A 144 11.73 10.09 5.06
CA GLY A 144 12.54 10.41 6.22
C GLY A 144 13.96 9.83 6.10
N ARG A 145 14.38 9.02 7.09
CA ARG A 145 15.68 8.34 7.09
C ARG A 145 15.65 6.93 6.50
N THR A 146 14.54 6.50 5.91
CA THR A 146 14.40 5.18 5.30
C THR A 146 14.63 5.29 3.80
N LEU A 147 15.64 4.59 3.28
CA LEU A 147 15.82 4.40 1.85
C LEU A 147 14.85 3.32 1.39
N ILE A 148 14.09 3.61 0.33
CA ILE A 148 13.14 2.70 -0.28
C ILE A 148 13.63 2.36 -1.67
N THR A 149 13.94 1.09 -1.90
CA THR A 149 14.36 0.57 -3.21
C THR A 149 13.19 -0.17 -3.84
N PRO A 150 12.69 0.27 -5.01
CA PRO A 150 11.65 -0.44 -5.73
C PRO A 150 12.20 -1.76 -6.29
N LEU A 151 11.42 -2.82 -6.14
CA LEU A 151 11.77 -4.18 -6.54
C LEU A 151 10.74 -4.69 -7.55
N PRO A 152 10.95 -4.54 -8.86
CA PRO A 152 10.04 -5.07 -9.87
C PRO A 152 9.96 -6.60 -9.80
N VAL A 153 8.75 -7.16 -9.66
CA VAL A 153 8.49 -8.62 -9.66
C VAL A 153 7.39 -8.97 -10.64
N GLN A 154 7.38 -10.21 -11.10
CA GLN A 154 6.38 -10.67 -12.06
C GLN A 154 5.13 -11.18 -11.36
N HIS A 155 3.98 -10.68 -11.79
CA HIS A 155 2.65 -11.11 -11.37
C HIS A 155 1.78 -11.40 -12.59
N GLY A 156 1.89 -12.61 -13.13
CA GLY A 156 1.25 -12.98 -14.38
C GLY A 156 1.74 -12.14 -15.57
N ARG A 157 0.87 -11.30 -16.12
CA ARG A 157 1.19 -10.37 -17.22
C ARG A 157 1.52 -8.95 -16.73
N VAL A 158 1.41 -8.72 -15.43
CA VAL A 158 1.65 -7.40 -14.80
C VAL A 158 2.99 -7.45 -14.07
N VAL A 159 3.68 -6.32 -14.06
CA VAL A 159 4.82 -6.09 -13.18
C VAL A 159 4.31 -5.38 -11.93
N THR A 160 4.52 -6.01 -10.79
CA THR A 160 4.22 -5.44 -9.47
C THR A 160 5.49 -4.85 -8.89
N THR A 161 5.39 -3.74 -8.20
CA THR A 161 6.50 -3.13 -7.48
C THR A 161 6.50 -3.58 -6.02
N GLY A 162 7.43 -4.47 -5.66
CA GLY A 162 7.77 -4.69 -4.26
C GLY A 162 8.69 -3.58 -3.76
N PHE A 163 8.99 -3.60 -2.47
CA PHE A 163 9.82 -2.58 -1.83
C PHE A 163 10.82 -3.21 -0.87
N ARG A 164 12.06 -2.72 -0.92
CA ARG A 164 13.06 -2.93 0.11
C ARG A 164 13.20 -1.65 0.93
N PHE A 165 13.18 -1.79 2.23
CA PHE A 165 13.33 -0.71 3.19
C PHE A 165 14.66 -0.87 3.93
N ASP A 166 15.56 0.08 3.74
CA ASP A 166 16.85 0.13 4.41
C ASP A 166 16.87 1.32 5.38
N ARG A 167 17.26 1.05 6.62
CA ARG A 167 17.39 2.08 7.65
C ARG A 167 18.62 1.78 8.51
N GLU A 168 19.38 2.81 8.84
CA GLU A 168 20.59 2.67 9.66
C GLU A 168 20.28 1.96 10.98
N GLY A 169 21.15 1.01 11.35
CA GLY A 169 21.07 0.29 12.62
C GLY A 169 20.08 -0.87 12.66
N MET A 170 19.48 -1.26 11.52
CA MET A 170 18.57 -2.41 11.46
C MET A 170 18.76 -3.22 10.18
N PRO A 171 18.37 -4.51 10.18
CA PRO A 171 18.33 -5.32 8.96
C PRO A 171 17.36 -4.72 7.93
N ALA A 172 17.68 -4.89 6.64
CA ALA A 172 16.76 -4.54 5.57
C ALA A 172 15.47 -5.37 5.66
N VAL A 173 14.35 -4.75 5.32
CA VAL A 173 13.05 -5.42 5.22
C VAL A 173 12.62 -5.42 3.77
N VAL A 174 12.20 -6.58 3.26
CA VAL A 174 11.71 -6.72 1.88
C VAL A 174 10.23 -7.14 1.91
N TYR A 175 9.40 -6.43 1.16
CA TYR A 175 7.98 -6.72 1.00
C TYR A 175 7.66 -6.93 -0.48
N LEU A 176 7.23 -8.14 -0.83
CA LEU A 176 6.94 -8.57 -2.21
C LEU A 176 5.52 -9.15 -2.29
N PRO A 177 4.47 -8.31 -2.29
CA PRO A 177 3.11 -8.81 -2.49
C PRO A 177 2.92 -9.23 -3.96
N ASP A 178 2.00 -10.15 -4.20
CA ASP A 178 1.60 -10.61 -5.54
C ASP A 178 2.79 -10.99 -6.44
N CYS A 179 3.75 -11.67 -5.83
CA CYS A 179 4.98 -12.10 -6.49
C CYS A 179 4.86 -13.55 -6.99
N LYS A 180 4.77 -13.74 -8.29
CA LYS A 180 4.83 -15.05 -8.93
C LYS A 180 6.28 -15.51 -9.18
N SER A 181 7.14 -14.57 -9.57
CA SER A 181 8.56 -14.81 -9.76
C SER A 181 9.39 -13.54 -9.60
N ILE A 182 10.62 -13.70 -9.13
CA ILE A 182 11.57 -12.63 -8.91
C ILE A 182 12.61 -12.68 -10.04
N PRO A 183 12.70 -11.66 -10.91
CA PRO A 183 13.75 -11.55 -11.92
C PRO A 183 15.15 -11.51 -11.27
N ASP A 184 16.18 -11.96 -12.00
CA ASP A 184 17.56 -11.98 -11.49
C ASP A 184 18.05 -10.56 -11.15
N THR A 185 17.69 -9.56 -11.96
CA THR A 185 17.98 -8.14 -11.68
C THR A 185 17.38 -7.64 -10.37
N THR A 186 16.26 -8.21 -9.93
CA THR A 186 15.63 -7.88 -8.65
C THR A 186 16.27 -8.69 -7.51
N ARG A 187 16.71 -9.91 -7.74
CA ARG A 187 17.41 -10.72 -6.72
C ARG A 187 18.69 -10.07 -6.23
N ASP A 188 19.42 -9.41 -7.13
CA ASP A 188 20.65 -8.70 -6.78
C ASP A 188 20.41 -7.48 -5.87
N LEU A 189 19.15 -7.04 -5.74
CA LEU A 189 18.73 -5.91 -4.90
C LEU A 189 18.13 -6.35 -3.55
N ILE A 190 17.85 -7.63 -3.34
CA ILE A 190 17.32 -8.20 -2.10
C ILE A 190 18.45 -8.55 -1.15
#